data_c10335acfb6fb51758f481db7506cb81
#
_entry.id   c10335acfb6fb51758f481db7506cb81
#
_cell.length_a   1.000
_cell.length_b   1.000
_cell.length_c   1.000
_cell.angle_alpha   90.00
_cell.angle_beta   90.00
_cell.angle_gamma   90.00
#
_symmetry.space_group_name_H-M   'P 1'
#
loop_
_entity.id
_entity.type
_entity.pdbx_description
1 polymer ?
#
loop_
_entity_poly.entity_id
_entity_poly.type
_entity_poly.pdbx_seq_one_letter_code
_entity_poly.pdbx_strand_id
1 'polypeptide(L)'
;SGGSGLKYTASQIVFLGKKKEKDGKEVIGNIIKCTMTKSRFTKENKKVEVLLTYDKGLDRYYGLLELAEKYDIIKKVSTRYELPDGSKVFGKAINSDPEKYFTPEVMQKLELAAQTEFTYGGGAITEEEEIEYGDDDEQV
;
A
#
# COMPACT_ATOMS: atom_id res chain seq x y z
N SER A 1 26.24 0.79 13.47
CA SER A 1 25.29 1.67 12.81
C SER A 1 25.86 2.10 11.47
N GLY A 2 25.32 1.65 10.39
CA GLY A 2 25.78 1.89 9.02
C GLY A 2 25.78 3.35 8.54
N GLY A 3 25.55 4.28 9.42
CA GLY A 3 25.71 5.69 9.27
C GLY A 3 25.24 6.34 7.97
N SER A 4 25.60 7.60 7.82
CA SER A 4 25.26 8.43 6.66
C SER A 4 25.94 7.96 5.36
N GLY A 5 27.08 7.25 5.43
CA GLY A 5 27.78 6.74 4.24
C GLY A 5 26.93 5.78 3.39
N LEU A 6 26.19 4.86 4.02
CA LEU A 6 25.27 3.97 3.32
C LEU A 6 24.10 4.74 2.69
N LYS A 7 23.58 5.75 3.36
CA LYS A 7 22.50 6.59 2.82
C LYS A 7 22.91 7.36 1.58
N TYR A 8 24.15 7.83 1.51
CA TYR A 8 24.66 8.59 0.35
C TYR A 8 25.00 7.70 -0.85
N THR A 9 25.46 6.49 -0.62
CA THR A 9 25.91 5.57 -1.70
C THR A 9 24.79 4.68 -2.23
N ALA A 10 23.75 4.44 -1.45
CA ALA A 10 22.64 3.60 -1.87
C ALA A 10 21.81 4.24 -2.99
N SER A 11 21.37 3.43 -3.96
CA SER A 11 20.43 3.83 -5.01
C SER A 11 18.99 3.86 -4.51
N GLN A 12 18.69 3.00 -3.56
CA GLN A 12 17.39 2.91 -2.91
C GLN A 12 17.55 2.67 -1.41
N ILE A 13 16.73 3.34 -0.63
CA ILE A 13 16.63 3.11 0.82
C ILE A 13 15.17 2.86 1.17
N VAL A 14 14.91 1.72 1.80
CA VAL A 14 13.58 1.33 2.28
C VAL A 14 13.65 1.04 3.77
N PHE A 15 12.85 1.75 4.55
CA PHE A 15 12.64 1.45 5.96
C PHE A 15 11.45 0.51 6.12
N LEU A 16 11.61 -0.53 6.94
CA LEU A 16 10.57 -1.49 7.23
C LEU A 16 10.08 -1.33 8.67
N GLY A 17 8.80 -1.09 8.84
CA GLY A 17 8.11 -1.16 10.12
C GLY A 17 7.22 -2.39 10.18
N LYS A 18 6.89 -2.85 11.37
CA LYS A 18 6.07 -4.04 11.58
C LYS A 18 4.97 -3.77 12.60
N LYS A 19 3.74 -4.14 12.27
CA LYS A 19 2.58 -4.07 13.14
C LYS A 19 1.83 -5.40 13.10
N LYS A 20 1.38 -5.87 14.26
CA LYS A 20 0.56 -7.09 14.34
C LYS A 20 -0.85 -6.84 13.78
N GLU A 21 -1.32 -7.73 12.92
CA GLU A 21 -2.71 -7.78 12.47
C GLU A 21 -3.48 -8.80 13.32
N LYS A 22 -4.65 -8.39 13.79
CA LYS A 22 -5.51 -9.21 14.66
C LYS A 22 -6.89 -9.40 14.06
N ASP A 23 -7.43 -10.60 14.23
CA ASP A 23 -8.83 -10.90 14.07
C ASP A 23 -9.43 -11.18 15.44
N GLY A 24 -10.18 -10.19 15.99
CA GLY A 24 -10.62 -10.24 17.38
C GLY A 24 -9.43 -10.23 18.36
N LYS A 25 -9.24 -11.32 19.10
CA LYS A 25 -8.12 -11.48 20.04
C LYS A 25 -6.91 -12.22 19.45
N GLU A 26 -7.11 -12.88 18.31
CA GLU A 26 -6.07 -13.70 17.68
C GLU A 26 -5.20 -12.87 16.73
N VAL A 27 -3.89 -13.06 16.82
CA VAL A 27 -2.94 -12.45 15.87
C VAL A 27 -2.85 -13.35 14.65
N ILE A 28 -3.28 -12.82 13.49
CA ILE A 28 -3.34 -13.58 12.23
C ILE A 28 -2.16 -13.32 11.30
N GLY A 29 -1.39 -12.27 11.54
CA GLY A 29 -0.25 -11.91 10.71
C GLY A 29 0.38 -10.60 11.10
N ASN A 30 1.13 -10.04 10.18
CA ASN A 30 1.80 -8.75 10.35
C ASN A 30 1.55 -7.85 9.16
N ILE A 31 1.27 -6.58 9.44
CA ILE A 31 1.35 -5.51 8.46
C ILE A 31 2.78 -5.00 8.45
N ILE A 32 3.41 -5.03 7.29
CA ILE A 32 4.76 -4.52 7.09
C ILE A 32 4.65 -3.19 6.34
N LYS A 33 5.08 -2.13 6.98
CA LYS A 33 5.21 -0.81 6.40
C LYS A 33 6.54 -0.68 5.70
N CYS A 34 6.50 -0.42 4.40
CA CYS A 34 7.69 -0.12 3.60
C CYS A 34 7.69 1.37 3.29
N THR A 35 8.65 2.10 3.81
CA THR A 35 8.81 3.53 3.51
C THR A 35 10.05 3.73 2.66
N MET A 36 9.87 4.20 1.44
CA MET A 36 10.98 4.51 0.54
C MET A 36 11.42 5.95 0.77
N THR A 37 12.64 6.13 1.25
CA THR A 37 13.20 7.44 1.58
C THR A 37 14.16 7.96 0.53
N LYS A 38 14.74 7.08 -0.28
CA LYS A 38 15.62 7.42 -1.39
C LYS A 38 15.43 6.44 -2.53
N SER A 39 15.26 6.95 -3.74
CA SER A 39 15.20 6.12 -4.95
C SER A 39 15.63 6.93 -6.18
N ARG A 40 16.31 6.27 -7.12
CA ARG A 40 16.59 6.80 -8.46
C ARG A 40 15.48 6.52 -9.46
N PHE A 41 14.61 5.56 -9.18
CA PHE A 41 13.64 5.00 -10.13
C PHE A 41 12.20 5.34 -9.81
N THR A 42 11.88 5.59 -8.55
CA THR A 42 10.53 5.88 -8.08
C THR A 42 10.50 7.14 -7.24
N LYS A 43 9.30 7.64 -6.95
CA LYS A 43 9.11 8.79 -6.06
C LYS A 43 9.63 8.46 -4.66
N GLU A 44 10.38 9.40 -4.09
CA GLU A 44 10.82 9.32 -2.70
C GLU A 44 9.64 9.46 -1.73
N ASN A 45 9.83 8.99 -0.51
CA ASN A 45 8.86 9.11 0.59
C ASN A 45 7.51 8.42 0.33
N LYS A 46 7.48 7.45 -0.55
CA LYS A 46 6.30 6.61 -0.73
C LYS A 46 6.22 5.53 0.35
N LYS A 47 5.02 5.37 0.88
CA LYS A 47 4.72 4.36 1.88
C LYS A 47 3.81 3.30 1.26
N VAL A 48 4.17 2.04 1.45
CA VAL A 48 3.37 0.89 1.03
C VAL A 48 3.21 -0.04 2.21
N GLU A 49 2.02 -0.51 2.45
CA GLU A 49 1.75 -1.54 3.45
C GLU A 49 1.42 -2.87 2.77
N VAL A 50 2.00 -3.94 3.27
CA VAL A 50 1.69 -5.30 2.86
C VAL A 50 1.26 -6.13 4.06
N LEU A 51 0.33 -7.05 3.87
CA LEU A 51 -0.11 -7.99 4.89
C LEU A 51 0.51 -9.35 4.66
N LEU A 52 1.23 -9.84 5.66
CA LEU A 52 1.79 -11.18 5.69
C LEU A 52 1.04 -12.02 6.72
N THR A 53 0.20 -12.93 6.26
CA THR A 53 -0.57 -13.81 7.14
C THR A 53 0.22 -15.07 7.48
N TYR A 54 -0.02 -15.64 8.67
CA TYR A 54 0.69 -16.85 9.11
C TYR A 54 0.28 -18.11 8.35
N ASP A 55 -0.96 -18.16 7.88
CA ASP A 55 -1.50 -19.35 7.19
C ASP A 55 -1.33 -19.28 5.66
N LYS A 56 -1.47 -18.10 5.05
CA LYS A 56 -1.46 -17.93 3.59
C LYS A 56 -0.26 -17.17 3.04
N GLY A 57 0.59 -16.63 3.90
CA GLY A 57 1.71 -15.78 3.49
C GLY A 57 1.28 -14.39 3.01
N LEU A 58 1.90 -13.89 1.96
CA LEU A 58 1.65 -12.54 1.45
C LEU A 58 0.25 -12.42 0.84
N ASP A 59 -0.55 -11.46 1.36
CA ASP A 59 -1.87 -11.14 0.81
C ASP A 59 -1.70 -10.25 -0.43
N ARG A 60 -2.11 -10.76 -1.57
CA ARG A 60 -2.02 -10.05 -2.87
C ARG A 60 -2.99 -8.89 -3.00
N TYR A 61 -4.06 -8.89 -2.24
CA TYR A 61 -5.17 -7.95 -2.39
C TYR A 61 -5.21 -6.88 -1.30
N TYR A 62 -4.33 -6.96 -0.32
CA TYR A 62 -4.27 -5.99 0.76
C TYR A 62 -3.98 -4.58 0.23
N GLY A 63 -4.84 -3.63 0.58
CA GLY A 63 -4.73 -2.24 0.14
C GLY A 63 -5.23 -1.95 -1.27
N LEU A 64 -5.59 -2.95 -2.07
CA LEU A 64 -6.07 -2.73 -3.44
C LEU A 64 -7.43 -2.05 -3.50
N LEU A 65 -8.31 -2.29 -2.53
CA LEU A 65 -9.61 -1.62 -2.46
C LEU A 65 -9.45 -0.11 -2.25
N GLU A 66 -8.56 0.29 -1.36
CA GLU A 66 -8.26 1.70 -1.10
C GLU A 66 -7.63 2.37 -2.33
N LEU A 67 -6.72 1.70 -3.01
CA LEU A 67 -6.13 2.18 -4.25
C LEU A 67 -7.18 2.32 -5.37
N ALA A 68 -8.07 1.33 -5.51
CA ALA A 68 -9.16 1.37 -6.47
C ALA A 68 -10.14 2.51 -6.20
N GLU A 69 -10.43 2.78 -4.93
CA GLU A 69 -11.25 3.93 -4.52
C GLU A 69 -10.56 5.26 -4.86
N LYS A 70 -9.27 5.38 -4.56
CA LYS A 70 -8.48 6.58 -4.83
C LYS A 70 -8.47 6.97 -6.32
N TYR A 71 -8.42 5.99 -7.20
CA TYR A 71 -8.39 6.20 -8.66
C TYR A 71 -9.75 6.01 -9.35
N ASP A 72 -10.84 6.00 -8.61
CA ASP A 72 -12.21 5.84 -9.11
C ASP A 72 -12.46 4.59 -9.97
N ILE A 73 -11.66 3.55 -9.79
CA ILE A 73 -11.85 2.24 -10.43
C ILE A 73 -13.04 1.51 -9.77
N ILE A 74 -13.08 1.56 -8.45
CA ILE A 74 -14.21 1.12 -7.62
C ILE A 74 -14.66 2.34 -6.81
N LYS A 75 -15.93 2.70 -6.89
CA LYS A 75 -16.45 3.90 -6.24
C LYS A 75 -17.15 3.56 -4.94
N LYS A 76 -16.86 4.32 -3.90
CA LYS A 76 -17.61 4.21 -2.65
C LYS A 76 -18.90 5.00 -2.73
N VAL A 77 -20.03 4.31 -2.59
CA VAL A 77 -21.37 4.89 -2.58
C VAL A 77 -22.04 4.56 -1.24
N SER A 78 -21.98 5.51 -0.31
CA SER A 78 -22.46 5.31 1.06
C SER A 78 -21.71 4.16 1.76
N THR A 79 -22.39 3.10 2.14
CA THR A 79 -21.82 1.91 2.80
C THR A 79 -21.38 0.80 1.84
N ARG A 80 -21.58 0.99 0.54
CA ARG A 80 -21.29 0.00 -0.51
C ARG A 80 -20.25 0.52 -1.48
N TYR A 81 -19.67 -0.40 -2.22
CA TYR A 81 -18.76 -0.11 -3.31
C TYR A 81 -19.40 -0.48 -4.64
N GLU A 82 -19.36 0.45 -5.58
CA GLU A 82 -19.81 0.25 -6.95
C GLU A 82 -18.65 -0.22 -7.82
N LEU A 83 -18.81 -1.39 -8.42
CA LEU A 83 -17.84 -2.01 -9.31
C LEU A 83 -17.95 -1.42 -10.72
N PRO A 84 -16.95 -1.64 -11.61
CA PRO A 84 -17.00 -1.14 -12.98
C PRO A 84 -18.21 -1.63 -13.80
N ASP A 85 -18.79 -2.77 -13.45
CA ASP A 85 -20.01 -3.31 -14.07
C ASP A 85 -21.31 -2.67 -13.55
N GLY A 86 -21.22 -1.74 -12.59
CA GLY A 86 -22.35 -1.07 -11.96
C GLY A 86 -22.94 -1.81 -10.76
N SER A 87 -22.50 -3.00 -10.44
CA SER A 87 -22.95 -3.73 -9.26
C SER A 87 -22.46 -3.08 -7.97
N LYS A 88 -23.28 -3.18 -6.90
CA LYS A 88 -22.96 -2.58 -5.59
C LYS A 88 -22.82 -3.67 -4.54
N VAL A 89 -21.68 -3.74 -3.90
CA VAL A 89 -21.34 -4.74 -2.90
C VAL A 89 -20.77 -4.10 -1.63
N PHE A 90 -20.88 -4.80 -0.51
CA PHE A 90 -20.24 -4.36 0.73
C PHE A 90 -18.74 -4.63 0.71
N GLY A 91 -17.95 -3.76 1.31
CA GLY A 91 -16.50 -3.93 1.42
C GLY A 91 -16.12 -5.26 2.09
N LYS A 92 -16.92 -5.73 3.05
CA LYS A 92 -16.71 -7.03 3.68
C LYS A 92 -16.80 -8.20 2.68
N ALA A 93 -17.72 -8.12 1.72
CA ALA A 93 -17.84 -9.15 0.66
C ALA A 93 -16.62 -9.15 -0.25
N ILE A 94 -16.12 -7.97 -0.62
CA ILE A 94 -14.89 -7.83 -1.43
C ILE A 94 -13.69 -8.42 -0.69
N ASN A 95 -13.52 -8.11 0.59
CA ASN A 95 -12.41 -8.60 1.39
C ASN A 95 -12.49 -10.12 1.68
N SER A 96 -13.70 -10.68 1.69
CA SER A 96 -13.89 -12.12 1.92
C SER A 96 -13.59 -12.98 0.69
N ASP A 97 -13.85 -12.45 -0.50
CA ASP A 97 -13.60 -13.15 -1.76
C ASP A 97 -13.02 -12.16 -2.81
N PRO A 98 -11.78 -11.68 -2.60
CA PRO A 98 -11.21 -10.66 -3.45
C PRO A 98 -11.00 -11.13 -4.91
N GLU A 99 -10.77 -12.41 -5.14
CA GLU A 99 -10.56 -12.94 -6.49
C GLU A 99 -11.78 -12.74 -7.39
N LYS A 100 -12.98 -12.79 -6.81
CA LYS A 100 -14.23 -12.59 -7.53
C LYS A 100 -14.39 -11.15 -8.02
N TYR A 101 -13.94 -10.17 -7.23
CA TYR A 101 -14.17 -8.75 -7.48
C TYR A 101 -12.99 -8.04 -8.14
N PHE A 102 -11.78 -8.48 -7.87
CA PHE A 102 -10.57 -8.02 -8.57
C PHE A 102 -10.36 -8.83 -9.85
N THR A 103 -11.21 -8.59 -10.84
CA THR A 103 -11.14 -9.21 -12.15
C THR A 103 -9.88 -8.80 -12.91
N PRO A 104 -9.46 -9.50 -13.97
CA PRO A 104 -8.31 -9.10 -14.79
C PRO A 104 -8.41 -7.65 -15.29
N GLU A 105 -9.59 -7.18 -15.65
CA GLU A 105 -9.82 -5.79 -16.06
C GLU A 105 -9.54 -4.79 -14.93
N VAL A 106 -10.06 -5.07 -13.73
CA VAL A 106 -9.81 -4.24 -12.54
C VAL A 106 -8.33 -4.25 -12.19
N MET A 107 -7.69 -5.40 -12.23
CA MET A 107 -6.25 -5.53 -11.94
C MET A 107 -5.38 -4.77 -12.93
N GLN A 108 -5.74 -4.76 -14.21
CA GLN A 108 -5.03 -3.98 -15.22
C GLN A 108 -5.15 -2.47 -14.96
N LYS A 109 -6.34 -1.99 -14.62
CA LYS A 109 -6.56 -0.58 -14.24
C LYS A 109 -5.78 -0.19 -13.00
N LEU A 110 -5.73 -1.08 -12.00
CA LEU A 110 -4.94 -0.88 -10.78
C LEU A 110 -3.43 -0.84 -11.06
N GLU A 111 -2.95 -1.68 -11.95
CA GLU A 111 -1.53 -1.68 -12.35
C GLU A 111 -1.14 -0.35 -13.00
N LEU A 112 -1.96 0.17 -13.92
CA LEU A 112 -1.74 1.48 -14.53
C LEU A 112 -1.77 2.61 -13.50
N ALA A 113 -2.71 2.57 -12.56
CA ALA A 113 -2.80 3.52 -11.47
C ALA A 113 -1.56 3.46 -10.54
N ALA A 114 -1.10 2.26 -10.21
CA ALA A 114 0.10 2.06 -9.40
C ALA A 114 1.37 2.58 -10.11
N GLN A 115 1.50 2.37 -11.39
CA GLN A 115 2.60 2.93 -12.18
C GLN A 115 2.61 4.45 -12.12
N THR A 116 1.46 5.09 -12.26
CA THR A 116 1.32 6.54 -12.13
C THR A 116 1.66 7.03 -10.72
N GLU A 117 1.24 6.30 -9.69
CA GLU A 117 1.47 6.63 -8.28
C GLU A 117 2.94 6.55 -7.89
N PHE A 118 3.65 5.50 -8.31
CA PHE A 118 4.97 5.16 -7.80
C PHE A 118 6.12 5.51 -8.74
N THR A 119 5.86 5.81 -10.01
CA THR A 119 6.93 6.15 -10.96
C THR A 119 7.40 7.60 -10.78
N TYR A 120 8.71 7.79 -10.73
CA TYR A 120 9.31 9.11 -10.64
C TYR A 120 8.93 9.97 -11.85
N GLY A 121 8.44 11.19 -11.60
CA GLY A 121 7.99 12.12 -12.64
C GLY A 121 6.57 11.85 -13.16
N GLY A 122 5.91 10.81 -12.71
CA GLY A 122 4.51 10.51 -13.02
C GLY A 122 3.55 11.07 -11.98
N GLY A 123 2.78 12.10 -12.32
CA GLY A 123 1.76 12.69 -11.46
C GLY A 123 2.20 13.90 -10.62
N ALA A 124 1.24 14.70 -10.17
CA ALA A 124 1.48 15.86 -9.33
C ALA A 124 2.05 15.46 -7.97
N ILE A 125 3.10 16.15 -7.55
CA ILE A 125 3.61 16.09 -6.18
C ILE A 125 2.54 16.74 -5.30
N THR A 126 1.85 15.96 -4.50
CA THR A 126 1.07 16.53 -3.40
C THR A 126 2.06 16.89 -2.29
N GLU A 127 2.21 18.19 -2.04
CA GLU A 127 3.19 18.78 -1.12
C GLU A 127 2.92 18.51 0.37
N GLU A 128 2.07 17.57 0.75
CA GLU A 128 1.62 17.43 2.13
C GLU A 128 1.91 16.06 2.78
N GLU A 129 3.04 15.46 2.50
CA GLU A 129 3.55 14.46 3.46
C GLU A 129 4.84 14.98 4.06
N GLU A 130 4.72 15.84 5.09
CA GLU A 130 5.81 16.05 6.03
C GLU A 130 6.26 14.68 6.54
N ILE A 131 7.49 14.36 6.23
CA ILE A 131 8.14 13.18 6.77
C ILE A 131 8.31 13.45 8.25
N GLU A 132 7.42 12.91 9.04
CA GLU A 132 7.69 12.73 10.44
C GLU A 132 8.80 11.68 10.53
N TYR A 133 10.04 12.14 10.51
CA TYR A 133 11.15 11.34 11.00
C TYR A 133 10.85 11.13 12.48
N GLY A 134 10.23 10.01 12.79
CA GLY A 134 10.12 9.61 14.18
C GLY A 134 11.51 9.58 14.76
N ASP A 135 11.68 10.19 15.93
CA ASP A 135 12.92 10.20 16.73
C ASP A 135 13.34 8.79 17.20
N ASP A 136 13.06 7.76 16.42
CA ASP A 136 13.46 6.38 16.69
C ASP A 136 14.97 6.15 16.49
N ASP A 137 15.70 7.15 16.00
CA ASP A 137 17.16 7.10 15.87
C ASP A 137 17.92 7.27 17.21
N GLU A 138 17.24 7.59 18.30
CA GLU A 138 17.87 7.78 19.61
C GLU A 138 17.84 6.55 20.53
N GLN A 139 17.33 5.41 20.08
CA GLN A 139 17.25 4.20 20.91
C GLN A 139 18.09 3.03 20.40
N VAL A 140 19.27 3.31 19.93
CA VAL A 140 20.26 2.26 19.67
C VAL A 140 21.55 2.59 20.39
#